data_93ded2d4bbd4b5e8b6a3a17dced8111e
#
_entry.id   93ded2d4bbd4b5e8b6a3a17dced8111e
#
_cell.length_a   1.000
_cell.length_b   1.000
_cell.length_c   1.000
_cell.angle_alpha   90.00
_cell.angle_beta   90.00
_cell.angle_gamma   90.00
#
_symmetry.space_group_name_H-M   'P 1'
#
loop_
_entity.id
_entity.type
_entity.pdbx_description
1 polymer ?
#
loop_
_entity_poly.entity_id
_entity_poly.type
_entity_poly.pdbx_seq_one_letter_code
_entity_poly.pdbx_strand_id
1 'polypeptide(L)'
;PTCADAGSRQRICSVCGYIETSGLDATGHDWETDDTIDQAPTCTAGGSRSIHCKNCDAVKDSETIPALGHSFKEEVVPATAKANGSILTKCSRCETVTNEDVIYAANSIKLSKTSYTYNGKTRKPSVTVKDSRGSDLKQGTDYTVTYPKGMKNVGAYSVTVKFGDHYSGTEKQTFTINPRSTSISKLTPQKKGFTVKWKKQGKEVGGYQ
;
A
#
# COMPACT_ATOMS: atom_id res chain seq x y z
N PRO A 1 45.88 -24.86 35.90
CA PRO A 1 45.11 -23.75 36.46
C PRO A 1 44.06 -23.27 35.46
N THR A 2 42.97 -22.73 35.98
CA THR A 2 41.96 -21.99 35.23
C THR A 2 42.11 -20.49 35.47
N CYS A 3 41.22 -19.68 34.93
CA CYS A 3 41.23 -18.26 35.23
C CYS A 3 41.01 -17.98 36.72
N ALA A 4 40.21 -18.79 37.41
CA ALA A 4 39.82 -18.60 38.81
C ALA A 4 40.52 -19.56 39.78
N ASP A 5 40.91 -20.75 39.31
CA ASP A 5 41.44 -21.81 40.17
C ASP A 5 42.93 -22.08 39.97
N ALA A 6 43.64 -22.26 41.06
CA ALA A 6 44.99 -22.72 41.04
C ALA A 6 45.08 -24.18 40.54
N GLY A 7 46.14 -24.51 39.91
CA GLY A 7 46.42 -25.85 39.41
C GLY A 7 47.68 -26.46 40.00
N SER A 8 48.06 -27.60 39.49
CA SER A 8 49.35 -28.23 39.84
C SER A 8 50.00 -28.79 38.59
N ARG A 9 51.31 -28.87 38.63
CA ARG A 9 52.14 -29.53 37.63
C ARG A 9 52.98 -30.59 38.29
N GLN A 10 53.05 -31.76 37.72
CA GLN A 10 53.91 -32.87 38.17
C GLN A 10 55.07 -33.08 37.17
N ARG A 11 56.25 -33.32 37.74
CA ARG A 11 57.40 -33.79 37.02
C ARG A 11 57.77 -35.17 37.54
N ILE A 12 57.97 -36.13 36.68
CA ILE A 12 58.33 -37.51 37.01
C ILE A 12 59.79 -37.72 36.57
N CYS A 13 60.64 -38.14 37.50
CA CYS A 13 62.01 -38.52 37.17
C CYS A 13 61.98 -39.83 36.31
N SER A 14 62.50 -39.79 35.09
CA SER A 14 62.47 -40.93 34.18
C SER A 14 63.43 -42.07 34.64
N VAL A 15 64.29 -41.80 35.60
CA VAL A 15 65.27 -42.80 36.08
C VAL A 15 64.81 -43.45 37.40
N CYS A 16 64.28 -42.71 38.33
CA CYS A 16 63.93 -43.21 39.67
C CYS A 16 62.40 -43.13 39.99
N GLY A 17 61.56 -42.62 39.11
CA GLY A 17 60.12 -42.56 39.28
C GLY A 17 59.67 -41.50 40.31
N TYR A 18 60.59 -40.71 40.90
CA TYR A 18 60.25 -39.69 41.86
C TYR A 18 59.32 -38.64 41.23
N ILE A 19 58.24 -38.29 41.94
CA ILE A 19 57.23 -37.30 41.50
C ILE A 19 57.43 -36.04 42.33
N GLU A 20 57.75 -34.92 41.62
CA GLU A 20 57.72 -33.58 42.18
C GLU A 20 56.44 -32.88 41.76
N THR A 21 55.68 -32.40 42.73
CA THR A 21 54.46 -31.61 42.47
C THR A 21 54.72 -30.17 42.84
N SER A 22 54.46 -29.25 41.88
CA SER A 22 54.53 -27.80 42.12
C SER A 22 53.15 -27.15 41.89
N GLY A 23 52.74 -26.25 42.75
CA GLY A 23 51.53 -25.44 42.54
C GLY A 23 51.71 -24.49 41.35
N LEU A 24 50.63 -24.20 40.73
CA LEU A 24 50.48 -23.18 39.69
C LEU A 24 49.34 -22.24 40.15
N ASP A 25 49.60 -20.95 40.20
CA ASP A 25 48.55 -19.97 40.49
C ASP A 25 47.51 -19.93 39.42
N ALA A 26 46.32 -19.45 39.78
CA ALA A 26 45.26 -19.11 38.81
C ALA A 26 45.77 -18.09 37.79
N THR A 27 45.39 -18.24 36.54
CA THR A 27 45.90 -17.38 35.45
C THR A 27 45.34 -15.96 35.47
N GLY A 28 44.26 -15.76 36.24
CA GLY A 28 43.49 -14.53 36.18
C GLY A 28 42.62 -14.46 34.92
N HIS A 29 41.77 -13.49 34.86
CA HIS A 29 40.90 -13.23 33.68
C HIS A 29 41.59 -12.26 32.73
N ASP A 30 41.55 -12.59 31.44
CA ASP A 30 41.90 -11.70 30.33
C ASP A 30 40.61 -11.13 29.74
N TRP A 31 40.26 -9.95 30.15
CA TRP A 31 39.02 -9.32 29.76
C TRP A 31 39.12 -8.71 28.37
N GLU A 32 38.02 -8.79 27.60
CA GLU A 32 37.85 -8.04 26.37
C GLU A 32 37.86 -6.53 26.66
N THR A 33 38.23 -5.75 25.64
CA THR A 33 38.30 -4.28 25.77
C THR A 33 36.94 -3.62 25.56
N ASP A 34 36.08 -4.28 24.78
CA ASP A 34 34.76 -3.78 24.40
C ASP A 34 33.68 -4.66 25.04
N ASP A 35 32.53 -4.05 25.34
CA ASP A 35 31.37 -4.76 25.82
C ASP A 35 30.67 -5.52 24.69
N THR A 36 30.16 -6.68 25.00
CA THR A 36 29.37 -7.52 24.09
C THR A 36 27.90 -7.45 24.48
N ILE A 37 27.00 -7.41 23.51
CA ILE A 37 25.56 -7.50 23.75
C ILE A 37 25.21 -8.95 24.08
N ASP A 38 24.91 -9.25 25.34
CA ASP A 38 24.50 -10.57 25.80
C ASP A 38 23.05 -10.88 25.39
N GLN A 39 22.19 -9.87 25.50
CA GLN A 39 20.81 -9.93 25.08
C GLN A 39 20.42 -8.64 24.37
N ALA A 40 20.03 -8.76 23.09
CA ALA A 40 19.56 -7.61 22.33
C ALA A 40 18.20 -7.12 22.87
N PRO A 41 18.01 -5.79 23.04
CA PRO A 41 16.73 -5.25 23.44
C PRO A 41 15.69 -5.39 22.33
N THR A 42 14.43 -5.63 22.73
CA THR A 42 13.27 -5.64 21.83
C THR A 42 12.45 -4.36 22.00
N CYS A 43 11.32 -4.26 21.29
CA CYS A 43 10.42 -3.12 21.49
C CYS A 43 9.88 -3.03 22.93
N THR A 44 9.67 -4.17 23.60
CA THR A 44 9.01 -4.25 24.90
C THR A 44 9.89 -4.76 26.05
N ALA A 45 10.99 -5.44 25.72
CA ALA A 45 11.92 -5.96 26.71
C ALA A 45 13.28 -5.31 26.57
N GLY A 46 13.90 -5.00 27.70
CA GLY A 46 15.28 -4.56 27.76
C GLY A 46 16.25 -5.67 27.37
N GLY A 47 17.46 -5.28 27.04
CA GLY A 47 18.60 -6.16 26.83
C GLY A 47 19.65 -6.05 27.91
N SER A 48 20.79 -6.70 27.70
CA SER A 48 21.96 -6.61 28.53
C SER A 48 23.24 -6.63 27.70
N ARG A 49 24.30 -6.06 28.26
CA ARG A 49 25.66 -6.12 27.74
C ARG A 49 26.65 -6.31 28.90
N SER A 50 27.76 -6.93 28.62
CA SER A 50 28.84 -7.13 29.61
C SER A 50 30.20 -7.28 28.93
N ILE A 51 31.28 -7.20 29.69
CA ILE A 51 32.64 -7.50 29.25
C ILE A 51 32.94 -8.96 29.57
N HIS A 52 33.32 -9.73 28.53
CA HIS A 52 33.61 -11.16 28.66
C HIS A 52 35.11 -11.43 28.89
N CYS A 53 35.39 -12.54 29.58
CA CYS A 53 36.74 -13.06 29.61
C CYS A 53 37.02 -13.87 28.36
N LYS A 54 38.20 -13.65 27.72
CA LYS A 54 38.60 -14.40 26.51
C LYS A 54 38.85 -15.88 26.72
N ASN A 55 39.06 -16.30 27.96
CA ASN A 55 39.53 -17.65 28.30
C ASN A 55 38.50 -18.47 29.09
N CYS A 56 37.37 -17.88 29.54
CA CYS A 56 36.31 -18.57 30.25
C CYS A 56 34.99 -17.79 30.14
N ASP A 57 33.92 -18.34 30.70
CA ASP A 57 32.55 -17.77 30.61
C ASP A 57 32.29 -16.64 31.68
N ALA A 58 33.34 -16.15 32.36
CA ALA A 58 33.19 -15.09 33.33
C ALA A 58 32.88 -13.77 32.62
N VAL A 59 31.94 -13.02 33.17
CA VAL A 59 31.56 -11.68 32.73
C VAL A 59 31.72 -10.66 33.87
N LYS A 60 31.95 -9.41 33.50
CA LYS A 60 31.98 -8.28 34.44
C LYS A 60 31.26 -7.06 33.82
N ASP A 61 31.05 -6.04 34.65
CA ASP A 61 30.49 -4.74 34.24
C ASP A 61 29.18 -4.89 33.44
N SER A 62 28.32 -5.82 33.90
CA SER A 62 27.00 -6.06 33.29
C SER A 62 26.09 -4.84 33.42
N GLU A 63 25.59 -4.36 32.30
CA GLU A 63 24.67 -3.24 32.21
C GLU A 63 23.37 -3.65 31.51
N THR A 64 22.26 -3.02 31.92
CA THR A 64 20.97 -3.19 31.24
C THR A 64 20.83 -2.22 30.07
N ILE A 65 20.32 -2.69 28.95
CA ILE A 65 19.96 -1.87 27.79
C ILE A 65 18.45 -1.64 27.87
N PRO A 66 17.96 -0.39 27.86
CA PRO A 66 16.51 -0.13 27.87
C PRO A 66 15.81 -0.73 26.67
N ALA A 67 14.53 -1.08 26.83
CA ALA A 67 13.67 -1.49 25.70
C ALA A 67 13.62 -0.37 24.64
N LEU A 68 13.61 -0.76 23.37
CA LEU A 68 13.65 0.17 22.22
C LEU A 68 12.38 0.99 22.05
N GLY A 69 11.28 0.56 22.67
CA GLY A 69 9.95 1.11 22.41
C GLY A 69 9.44 0.78 21.00
N HIS A 70 8.18 1.10 20.72
CA HIS A 70 7.62 0.96 19.39
C HIS A 70 7.89 2.20 18.53
N SER A 71 8.18 1.98 17.25
CA SER A 71 8.27 3.03 16.23
C SER A 71 7.16 2.81 15.21
N PHE A 72 6.00 3.40 15.48
CA PHE A 72 4.81 3.23 14.62
C PHE A 72 4.89 4.07 13.36
N LYS A 73 4.41 3.49 12.26
CA LYS A 73 4.21 4.13 10.96
C LYS A 73 2.87 3.72 10.40
N GLU A 74 2.26 4.61 9.64
CA GLU A 74 1.07 4.29 8.85
C GLU A 74 1.47 3.58 7.56
N GLU A 75 0.77 2.48 7.28
CA GLU A 75 0.85 1.73 6.03
C GLU A 75 -0.54 1.71 5.40
N VAL A 76 -0.66 2.23 4.18
CA VAL A 76 -1.92 2.31 3.45
C VAL A 76 -1.99 1.21 2.40
N VAL A 77 -3.00 0.37 2.49
CA VAL A 77 -3.44 -0.53 1.42
C VAL A 77 -4.62 0.15 0.73
N PRO A 78 -4.43 0.74 -0.47
CA PRO A 78 -5.48 1.54 -1.09
C PRO A 78 -6.72 0.72 -1.45
N ALA A 79 -7.91 1.29 -1.22
CA ALA A 79 -9.15 0.71 -1.72
C ALA A 79 -9.26 0.87 -3.24
N THR A 80 -10.08 0.02 -3.85
CA THR A 80 -10.40 0.07 -5.28
C THR A 80 -11.91 0.26 -5.48
N ALA A 81 -12.37 0.29 -6.72
CA ALA A 81 -13.80 0.25 -7.02
C ALA A 81 -14.48 -1.08 -6.60
N LYS A 82 -13.71 -2.13 -6.34
CA LYS A 82 -14.23 -3.50 -6.09
C LYS A 82 -13.85 -4.07 -4.73
N ALA A 83 -12.83 -3.53 -4.07
CA ALA A 83 -12.30 -4.05 -2.82
C ALA A 83 -12.01 -2.91 -1.84
N ASN A 84 -12.26 -3.18 -0.57
CA ASN A 84 -11.83 -2.30 0.51
C ASN A 84 -10.30 -2.27 0.60
N GLY A 85 -9.77 -1.18 1.12
CA GLY A 85 -8.41 -1.03 1.59
C GLY A 85 -8.35 -0.88 3.10
N SER A 86 -7.18 -0.59 3.63
CA SER A 86 -6.98 -0.33 5.05
C SER A 86 -5.86 0.67 5.31
N ILE A 87 -5.91 1.31 6.46
CA ILE A 87 -4.81 2.08 7.04
C ILE A 87 -4.39 1.35 8.31
N LEU A 88 -3.15 0.89 8.33
CA LEU A 88 -2.56 0.16 9.44
C LEU A 88 -1.56 1.05 10.17
N THR A 89 -1.69 1.17 11.48
CA THR A 89 -0.61 1.74 12.31
C THR A 89 0.24 0.59 12.82
N LYS A 90 1.41 0.41 12.20
CA LYS A 90 2.30 -0.74 12.38
C LYS A 90 3.66 -0.34 12.89
N CYS A 91 4.20 -1.10 13.86
CA CYS A 91 5.55 -0.89 14.32
C CYS A 91 6.57 -1.38 13.28
N SER A 92 7.50 -0.51 12.88
CA SER A 92 8.55 -0.83 11.90
C SER A 92 9.62 -1.80 12.41
N ARG A 93 9.63 -2.15 13.72
CA ARG A 93 10.62 -3.02 14.33
C ARG A 93 10.10 -4.42 14.67
N CYS A 94 8.85 -4.53 15.10
CA CYS A 94 8.28 -5.80 15.59
C CYS A 94 6.95 -6.17 14.94
N GLU A 95 6.53 -5.42 13.90
CA GLU A 95 5.33 -5.70 13.13
C GLU A 95 3.99 -5.60 13.91
N THR A 96 4.02 -5.22 15.20
CA THR A 96 2.80 -5.03 16.01
C THR A 96 1.91 -3.97 15.38
N VAL A 97 0.64 -4.32 15.15
CA VAL A 97 -0.41 -3.40 14.68
C VAL A 97 -1.21 -2.91 15.88
N THR A 98 -1.39 -1.59 15.98
CA THR A 98 -2.18 -0.96 17.07
C THR A 98 -3.52 -0.43 16.59
N ASN A 99 -3.63 -0.11 15.30
CA ASN A 99 -4.88 0.36 14.70
C ASN A 99 -5.00 -0.16 13.27
N GLU A 100 -6.24 -0.46 12.88
CA GLU A 100 -6.61 -0.82 11.53
C GLU A 100 -7.93 -0.13 11.18
N ASP A 101 -7.86 0.85 10.30
CA ASP A 101 -9.02 1.56 9.77
C ASP A 101 -9.34 1.07 8.35
N VAL A 102 -10.63 0.80 8.09
CA VAL A 102 -11.08 0.33 6.78
C VAL A 102 -11.34 1.50 5.84
N ILE A 103 -10.71 1.47 4.67
CA ILE A 103 -11.05 2.34 3.54
C ILE A 103 -12.07 1.60 2.68
N TYR A 104 -13.30 2.10 2.63
CA TYR A 104 -14.39 1.41 1.93
C TYR A 104 -14.27 1.55 0.41
N ALA A 105 -14.55 0.46 -0.33
CA ALA A 105 -14.47 0.42 -1.79
C ALA A 105 -15.27 1.53 -2.47
N ALA A 106 -14.70 2.18 -3.48
CA ALA A 106 -15.33 3.25 -4.28
C ALA A 106 -16.27 2.66 -5.35
N ASN A 107 -17.33 1.95 -4.93
CA ASN A 107 -18.13 1.08 -5.78
C ASN A 107 -19.30 1.76 -6.52
N SER A 108 -19.58 3.02 -6.23
CA SER A 108 -20.67 3.76 -6.89
C SER A 108 -20.13 4.97 -7.64
N ILE A 109 -20.06 4.86 -8.97
CA ILE A 109 -19.63 5.93 -9.87
C ILE A 109 -20.80 6.29 -10.79
N LYS A 110 -21.31 7.50 -10.67
CA LYS A 110 -22.50 7.95 -11.42
C LYS A 110 -22.22 9.23 -12.18
N LEU A 111 -22.72 9.29 -13.41
CA LEU A 111 -22.83 10.51 -14.18
C LEU A 111 -24.16 11.19 -13.88
N SER A 112 -24.19 12.53 -13.77
CA SER A 112 -25.42 13.29 -13.59
C SER A 112 -26.42 13.06 -14.73
N LYS A 113 -25.93 12.71 -15.93
CA LYS A 113 -26.75 12.35 -17.09
C LYS A 113 -25.97 11.47 -18.05
N THR A 114 -26.58 10.38 -18.51
CA THR A 114 -25.96 9.40 -19.39
C THR A 114 -26.39 9.52 -20.87
N SER A 115 -27.41 10.35 -21.14
CA SER A 115 -27.93 10.55 -22.51
C SER A 115 -28.32 11.99 -22.75
N TYR A 116 -27.92 12.54 -23.89
CA TYR A 116 -28.24 13.89 -24.32
C TYR A 116 -28.76 13.85 -25.76
N THR A 117 -29.63 14.80 -26.12
CA THR A 117 -29.97 15.09 -27.51
C THR A 117 -29.01 16.16 -28.03
N TYR A 118 -28.52 15.97 -29.24
CA TYR A 118 -27.67 16.94 -29.94
C TYR A 118 -28.28 18.34 -29.99
N ASN A 119 -27.50 19.35 -29.65
CA ASN A 119 -27.89 20.75 -29.75
C ASN A 119 -26.72 21.68 -30.15
N GLY A 120 -25.58 21.09 -30.60
CA GLY A 120 -24.37 21.82 -30.97
C GLY A 120 -23.55 22.37 -29.80
N LYS A 121 -23.96 22.15 -28.55
CA LYS A 121 -23.22 22.57 -27.34
C LYS A 121 -22.45 21.40 -26.73
N THR A 122 -21.30 21.67 -26.15
CA THR A 122 -20.51 20.68 -25.40
C THR A 122 -21.32 20.13 -24.22
N ARG A 123 -21.29 18.82 -24.04
CA ARG A 123 -21.91 18.08 -22.94
C ARG A 123 -20.86 17.58 -21.98
N LYS A 124 -20.92 17.99 -20.73
CA LYS A 124 -19.97 17.61 -19.68
C LYS A 124 -20.76 17.22 -18.42
N PRO A 125 -21.24 15.96 -18.33
CA PRO A 125 -21.95 15.51 -17.13
C PRO A 125 -21.00 15.56 -15.91
N SER A 126 -21.52 15.94 -14.75
CA SER A 126 -20.78 15.81 -13.50
C SER A 126 -20.66 14.35 -13.09
N VAL A 127 -19.60 14.02 -12.40
CA VAL A 127 -19.33 12.69 -11.84
C VAL A 127 -19.47 12.75 -10.34
N THR A 128 -20.21 11.82 -9.76
CA THR A 128 -20.29 11.60 -8.32
C THR A 128 -19.76 10.20 -8.03
N VAL A 129 -18.86 10.10 -7.07
CA VAL A 129 -18.30 8.82 -6.59
C VAL A 129 -18.67 8.67 -5.13
N LYS A 130 -19.15 7.47 -4.77
CA LYS A 130 -19.46 7.12 -3.38
C LYS A 130 -18.76 5.82 -3.02
N ASP A 131 -18.40 5.70 -1.75
CA ASP A 131 -17.92 4.45 -1.19
C ASP A 131 -19.06 3.43 -0.99
N SER A 132 -18.72 2.22 -0.56
CA SER A 132 -19.70 1.13 -0.33
C SER A 132 -20.64 1.39 0.85
N ARG A 133 -20.39 2.40 1.67
CA ARG A 133 -21.27 2.88 2.75
C ARG A 133 -22.18 4.03 2.30
N GLY A 134 -21.96 4.57 1.09
CA GLY A 134 -22.72 5.66 0.54
C GLY A 134 -22.15 7.06 0.83
N SER A 135 -20.96 7.16 1.42
CA SER A 135 -20.28 8.43 1.66
C SER A 135 -19.70 8.99 0.36
N ASP A 136 -19.78 10.30 0.18
CA ASP A 136 -19.24 10.96 -1.02
C ASP A 136 -17.71 11.07 -0.96
N LEU A 137 -17.04 10.64 -2.04
CA LEU A 137 -15.62 10.88 -2.26
C LEU A 137 -15.40 12.28 -2.84
N LYS A 138 -14.27 12.89 -2.50
CA LYS A 138 -13.90 14.25 -2.92
C LYS A 138 -13.15 14.26 -4.25
N GLN A 139 -13.72 14.94 -5.25
CA GLN A 139 -13.00 15.18 -6.51
C GLN A 139 -11.82 16.12 -6.28
N GLY A 140 -10.67 15.78 -6.81
CA GLY A 140 -9.40 16.53 -6.66
C GLY A 140 -8.49 15.95 -5.58
N THR A 141 -9.03 15.18 -4.60
CA THR A 141 -8.29 14.45 -3.58
C THR A 141 -8.38 12.96 -3.86
N ASP A 142 -9.57 12.37 -3.65
CA ASP A 142 -9.78 10.92 -3.73
C ASP A 142 -9.85 10.43 -5.18
N TYR A 143 -10.27 11.29 -6.12
CA TYR A 143 -10.31 10.97 -7.54
C TYR A 143 -10.21 12.21 -8.44
N THR A 144 -9.79 11.99 -9.68
CA THR A 144 -9.80 12.98 -10.75
C THR A 144 -10.65 12.50 -11.92
N VAL A 145 -11.21 13.45 -12.68
CA VAL A 145 -12.09 13.16 -13.83
C VAL A 145 -11.49 13.74 -15.10
N THR A 146 -11.32 12.89 -16.10
CA THR A 146 -10.84 13.28 -17.43
C THR A 146 -11.93 13.05 -18.47
N TYR A 147 -12.20 14.08 -19.26
CA TYR A 147 -13.20 14.06 -20.33
C TYR A 147 -12.53 13.96 -21.68
N PRO A 148 -13.11 13.20 -22.62
CA PRO A 148 -12.61 13.15 -24.00
C PRO A 148 -12.84 14.47 -24.73
N LYS A 149 -12.15 14.65 -25.86
CA LYS A 149 -12.39 15.79 -26.76
C LYS A 149 -13.68 15.58 -27.58
N GLY A 150 -14.22 16.67 -28.13
CA GLY A 150 -15.28 16.59 -29.15
C GLY A 150 -16.71 16.33 -28.62
N MET A 151 -16.96 16.41 -27.32
CA MET A 151 -18.24 16.12 -26.65
C MET A 151 -19.40 17.07 -27.05
N LYS A 152 -19.42 17.60 -28.26
CA LYS A 152 -20.52 18.38 -28.84
C LYS A 152 -21.20 17.68 -30.01
N ASN A 153 -20.59 16.63 -30.58
CA ASN A 153 -21.09 15.89 -31.71
C ASN A 153 -21.91 14.67 -31.25
N VAL A 154 -22.70 14.11 -32.18
CA VAL A 154 -23.37 12.82 -31.95
C VAL A 154 -22.32 11.72 -31.74
N GLY A 155 -22.55 10.85 -30.77
CA GLY A 155 -21.62 9.75 -30.45
C GLY A 155 -21.63 9.33 -28.98
N ALA A 156 -20.89 8.29 -28.69
CA ALA A 156 -20.64 7.81 -27.35
C ALA A 156 -19.30 8.37 -26.83
N TYR A 157 -19.28 8.80 -25.58
CA TYR A 157 -18.14 9.44 -24.95
C TYR A 157 -17.82 8.78 -23.62
N SER A 158 -16.58 8.37 -23.44
CA SER A 158 -16.12 7.73 -22.21
C SER A 158 -15.42 8.73 -21.30
N VAL A 159 -15.98 8.94 -20.13
CA VAL A 159 -15.39 9.74 -19.04
C VAL A 159 -14.52 8.82 -18.20
N THR A 160 -13.29 9.23 -17.95
CA THR A 160 -12.34 8.46 -17.15
C THR A 160 -12.26 9.03 -15.73
N VAL A 161 -12.46 8.18 -14.74
CA VAL A 161 -12.26 8.47 -13.31
C VAL A 161 -10.99 7.76 -12.88
N LYS A 162 -9.98 8.51 -12.49
CA LYS A 162 -8.72 7.99 -11.94
C LYS A 162 -8.71 8.25 -10.44
N PHE A 163 -8.57 7.19 -9.67
CA PHE A 163 -8.46 7.25 -8.23
C PHE A 163 -7.06 7.67 -7.77
N GLY A 164 -6.98 8.23 -6.57
CA GLY A 164 -5.75 8.68 -5.92
C GLY A 164 -5.91 8.72 -4.41
N ASP A 165 -4.90 9.24 -3.71
CA ASP A 165 -4.81 9.25 -2.25
C ASP A 165 -4.95 7.83 -1.68
N HIS A 166 -5.96 7.58 -0.84
CA HIS A 166 -6.26 6.26 -0.25
C HIS A 166 -6.99 5.29 -1.20
N TYR A 167 -7.19 5.68 -2.45
CA TYR A 167 -7.86 4.88 -3.49
C TYR A 167 -6.93 4.62 -4.66
N SER A 168 -7.15 3.52 -5.37
CA SER A 168 -6.36 3.16 -6.55
C SER A 168 -7.22 2.61 -7.68
N GLY A 169 -6.66 2.73 -8.90
CA GLY A 169 -7.31 2.22 -10.11
C GLY A 169 -7.90 3.30 -11.00
N THR A 170 -8.54 2.86 -12.05
CA THR A 170 -9.18 3.72 -13.06
C THR A 170 -10.45 3.07 -13.55
N GLU A 171 -11.53 3.82 -13.55
CA GLU A 171 -12.85 3.39 -14.02
C GLU A 171 -13.34 4.29 -15.15
N LYS A 172 -14.22 3.76 -15.99
CA LYS A 172 -14.80 4.49 -17.12
C LYS A 172 -16.31 4.47 -17.06
N GLN A 173 -16.92 5.64 -17.31
CA GLN A 173 -18.35 5.80 -17.44
C GLN A 173 -18.68 6.38 -18.80
N THR A 174 -19.73 5.89 -19.46
CA THR A 174 -20.08 6.31 -20.81
C THR A 174 -21.38 7.11 -20.81
N PHE A 175 -21.41 8.19 -21.59
CA PHE A 175 -22.63 8.90 -21.95
C PHE A 175 -22.75 9.03 -23.46
N THR A 176 -23.98 9.22 -23.96
CA THR A 176 -24.25 9.36 -25.38
C THR A 176 -24.84 10.72 -25.73
N ILE A 177 -24.48 11.24 -26.90
CA ILE A 177 -25.19 12.37 -27.54
C ILE A 177 -25.90 11.80 -28.76
N ASN A 178 -27.22 11.70 -28.68
CA ASN A 178 -28.06 11.15 -29.72
C ASN A 178 -28.42 12.23 -30.75
N PRO A 179 -28.64 11.88 -32.00
CA PRO A 179 -29.15 12.81 -32.99
C PRO A 179 -30.54 13.33 -32.59
N ARG A 180 -30.94 14.45 -33.14
CA ARG A 180 -32.32 14.91 -33.04
C ARG A 180 -33.26 13.95 -33.74
N SER A 181 -34.45 13.78 -33.22
CA SER A 181 -35.51 13.08 -33.93
C SER A 181 -35.85 13.80 -35.23
N THR A 182 -36.14 13.03 -36.26
CA THR A 182 -36.67 13.55 -37.52
C THR A 182 -38.08 13.06 -37.71
N SER A 183 -38.82 13.72 -38.56
CA SER A 183 -40.19 13.34 -38.93
C SER A 183 -40.30 13.20 -40.46
N ILE A 184 -41.16 12.29 -40.90
CA ILE A 184 -41.54 12.19 -42.30
C ILE A 184 -42.29 13.48 -42.65
N SER A 185 -41.77 14.23 -43.63
CA SER A 185 -42.36 15.46 -44.11
C SER A 185 -43.35 15.24 -45.27
N LYS A 186 -43.13 14.17 -46.03
CA LYS A 186 -44.02 13.79 -47.13
C LYS A 186 -43.85 12.31 -47.46
N LEU A 187 -44.97 11.64 -47.69
CA LEU A 187 -45.04 10.30 -48.25
C LEU A 187 -45.79 10.39 -49.59
N THR A 188 -45.18 10.01 -50.67
CA THR A 188 -45.76 10.07 -52.02
C THR A 188 -45.85 8.65 -52.59
N PRO A 189 -47.07 8.11 -52.86
CA PRO A 189 -47.25 6.83 -53.51
C PRO A 189 -46.66 6.86 -54.92
N GLN A 190 -46.12 5.70 -55.33
CA GLN A 190 -45.59 5.44 -56.67
C GLN A 190 -46.24 4.13 -57.23
N LYS A 191 -46.20 3.90 -58.58
CA LYS A 191 -46.76 2.69 -59.19
C LYS A 191 -46.20 1.37 -58.55
N LYS A 192 -44.97 1.36 -58.10
CA LYS A 192 -44.28 0.21 -57.48
C LYS A 192 -43.56 0.57 -56.19
N GLY A 193 -44.25 1.26 -55.25
CA GLY A 193 -43.66 1.64 -53.98
C GLY A 193 -44.11 3.03 -53.52
N PHE A 194 -43.22 3.72 -52.79
CA PHE A 194 -43.45 5.07 -52.31
C PHE A 194 -42.16 5.87 -52.18
N THR A 195 -42.27 7.18 -52.26
CA THR A 195 -41.16 8.10 -51.97
C THR A 195 -41.39 8.71 -50.60
N VAL A 196 -40.39 8.59 -49.73
CA VAL A 196 -40.40 9.24 -48.39
C VAL A 196 -39.51 10.46 -48.42
N LYS A 197 -40.05 11.60 -47.98
CA LYS A 197 -39.26 12.78 -47.63
C LYS A 197 -39.33 13.00 -46.14
N TRP A 198 -38.20 13.33 -45.53
CA TRP A 198 -38.11 13.65 -44.10
C TRP A 198 -37.41 14.99 -43.91
N LYS A 199 -37.59 15.56 -42.72
CA LYS A 199 -36.91 16.79 -42.33
C LYS A 199 -35.41 16.50 -42.17
N LYS A 200 -34.61 17.09 -43.06
CA LYS A 200 -33.15 16.94 -43.03
C LYS A 200 -32.59 17.40 -41.69
N GLN A 201 -31.78 16.57 -41.05
CA GLN A 201 -30.97 16.95 -39.90
C GLN A 201 -29.71 17.68 -40.40
N GLY A 202 -29.07 18.42 -39.51
CA GLY A 202 -27.83 19.13 -39.82
C GLY A 202 -26.62 18.22 -39.99
N LYS A 203 -25.43 18.78 -39.77
CA LYS A 203 -24.14 18.05 -39.93
C LYS A 203 -23.91 17.00 -38.86
N GLU A 204 -24.84 16.84 -37.93
CA GLU A 204 -24.75 15.91 -36.78
C GLU A 204 -25.00 14.44 -37.14
N VAL A 205 -25.44 14.16 -38.36
CA VAL A 205 -25.72 12.79 -38.81
C VAL A 205 -24.89 12.46 -40.04
N GLY A 206 -24.29 11.26 -40.05
CA GLY A 206 -23.51 10.76 -41.18
C GLY A 206 -24.40 10.13 -42.30
N GLY A 207 -25.67 9.91 -42.01
CA GLY A 207 -26.64 9.31 -42.95
C GLY A 207 -27.96 8.98 -42.24
N TYR A 208 -28.90 8.43 -43.04
CA TYR A 208 -30.19 7.93 -42.57
C TYR A 208 -30.30 6.45 -42.99
N GLN A 209 -30.76 5.63 -42.06
CA GLN A 209 -31.11 4.21 -42.29
C GLN A 209 -32.60 4.02 -42.16
#